data_ac16e0737831410a96a9606a4cb718f5
#
_entry.id   ac16e0737831410a96a9606a4cb718f5
#
_cell.length_a   1.000
_cell.length_b   1.000
_cell.length_c   1.000
_cell.angle_alpha   90.00
_cell.angle_beta   90.00
_cell.angle_gamma   90.00
#
_symmetry.space_group_name_H-M   'P 1'
#
loop_
_entity.id
_entity.type
_entity.pdbx_description
1 polymer ?
#
loop_
_entity_poly.entity_id
_entity_poly.type
_entity_poly.pdbx_seq_one_letter_code
_entity_poly.pdbx_strand_id
1 'polypeptide(L)'
;MNKSRTSFIFMFFIFLFFWNKQLKNFHSNHIMKILDDVKLDFSDVLIIPKRSEYSSRSEVSLERTFKFKYSPLTWTGVPIMVSNMDTTGTIEMALEMQKHKVLTCLHKYYTPEDLVNKGLDIEYFAVSTGIGERDLENFYNIMTAVDAKFICVDVANGYMTKFIETCKKIRDKYPTKILIAGNVCSQQGVLELVVEGKVDIVKVGIGSGSCCTTRKQTGIGMPQLSAIIECADTAHGLDAHIISDGGIQVVGDYSKAYGAGSDFVMSGSMFAGHTESGGELIEDVDGKKYKIFYGMSSSTAMNMYSGGVAHYRSSEGKTVKIKYRGNVVDTILDIQGGIRSTMTYIGAKKIKDIPKCTTFARVNRQLNQIYNGNEI
;
A
#
# COMPACT_ATOMS: atom_id res chain seq x y z
N MET A 1 9.14 -38.72 -32.45
CA MET A 1 8.43 -37.69 -31.63
C MET A 1 9.47 -36.81 -30.95
N ASN A 2 10.06 -35.81 -31.60
CA ASN A 2 10.92 -34.81 -30.90
C ASN A 2 11.18 -33.50 -31.67
N LYS A 3 10.30 -33.10 -32.62
CA LYS A 3 10.46 -31.86 -33.38
C LYS A 3 9.67 -30.65 -32.83
N SER A 4 8.74 -30.88 -31.90
CA SER A 4 7.86 -29.76 -31.40
C SER A 4 8.46 -29.00 -30.21
N ARG A 5 9.30 -29.63 -29.39
CA ARG A 5 9.92 -28.97 -28.21
C ARG A 5 11.03 -27.99 -28.57
N THR A 6 11.80 -28.26 -29.63
CA THR A 6 12.91 -27.38 -30.05
C THR A 6 12.39 -26.07 -30.69
N SER A 7 11.25 -26.11 -31.37
CA SER A 7 10.62 -24.94 -31.99
C SER A 7 10.07 -23.97 -30.95
N PHE A 8 9.53 -24.47 -29.85
CA PHE A 8 8.98 -23.64 -28.75
C PHE A 8 10.07 -22.89 -27.98
N ILE A 9 11.20 -23.57 -27.70
CA ILE A 9 12.36 -22.98 -27.01
C ILE A 9 13.01 -21.90 -27.89
N PHE A 10 13.11 -22.14 -29.19
CA PHE A 10 13.69 -21.17 -30.13
C PHE A 10 12.81 -19.92 -30.29
N MET A 11 11.49 -20.07 -30.32
CA MET A 11 10.54 -18.96 -30.33
C MET A 11 10.57 -18.14 -29.04
N PHE A 12 10.75 -18.81 -27.89
CA PHE A 12 10.86 -18.14 -26.59
C PHE A 12 12.15 -17.31 -26.47
N PHE A 13 13.29 -17.83 -26.99
CA PHE A 13 14.56 -17.08 -27.05
C PHE A 13 14.52 -15.92 -28.04
N ILE A 14 13.82 -16.05 -29.16
CA ILE A 14 13.60 -14.96 -30.11
C ILE A 14 12.71 -13.88 -29.47
N PHE A 15 11.66 -14.25 -28.77
CA PHE A 15 10.78 -13.34 -28.05
C PHE A 15 11.55 -12.58 -26.94
N LEU A 16 12.38 -13.28 -26.15
CA LEU A 16 13.27 -12.67 -25.15
C LEU A 16 14.31 -11.74 -25.76
N PHE A 17 14.85 -12.08 -26.93
CA PHE A 17 15.85 -11.26 -27.62
C PHE A 17 15.24 -9.99 -28.22
N PHE A 18 14.06 -10.10 -28.83
CA PHE A 18 13.30 -8.93 -29.29
C PHE A 18 12.78 -8.07 -28.12
N TRP A 19 12.36 -8.69 -27.01
CA TRP A 19 11.95 -8.02 -25.79
C TRP A 19 13.12 -7.25 -25.14
N ASN A 20 14.29 -7.85 -25.02
CA ASN A 20 15.50 -7.16 -24.52
C ASN A 20 15.98 -6.03 -25.47
N LYS A 21 15.78 -6.17 -26.78
CA LYS A 21 16.11 -5.13 -27.75
C LYS A 21 15.11 -3.97 -27.70
N GLN A 22 13.84 -4.26 -27.46
CA GLN A 22 12.81 -3.24 -27.21
C GLN A 22 13.05 -2.51 -25.89
N LEU A 23 13.42 -3.20 -24.81
CA LEU A 23 13.78 -2.56 -23.52
C LEU A 23 15.00 -1.64 -23.63
N LYS A 24 16.02 -2.01 -24.41
CA LYS A 24 17.19 -1.15 -24.65
C LYS A 24 16.86 0.08 -25.52
N ASN A 25 15.88 -0.02 -26.40
CA ASN A 25 15.43 1.12 -27.24
C ASN A 25 14.44 2.05 -26.51
N PHE A 26 13.90 1.66 -25.33
CA PHE A 26 13.02 2.52 -24.54
C PHE A 26 13.76 3.72 -23.91
N HIS A 27 15.09 3.71 -23.90
CA HIS A 27 15.88 4.82 -23.32
C HIS A 27 16.19 5.96 -24.30
N SER A 28 15.70 5.95 -25.55
CA SER A 28 16.22 6.89 -26.54
C SER A 28 15.22 7.73 -27.36
N ASN A 29 13.91 7.68 -27.08
CA ASN A 29 12.97 8.63 -27.72
C ASN A 29 11.95 9.12 -26.70
N HIS A 30 12.31 10.14 -25.93
CA HIS A 30 11.35 10.90 -25.10
C HIS A 30 10.48 11.77 -26.00
N ILE A 31 9.49 11.18 -26.64
CA ILE A 31 8.41 11.95 -27.26
C ILE A 31 7.45 12.33 -26.12
N MET A 32 7.20 13.64 -25.99
CA MET A 32 6.16 14.15 -25.09
C MET A 32 4.84 13.46 -25.44
N LYS A 33 4.21 12.78 -24.47
CA LYS A 33 2.97 12.01 -24.67
C LYS A 33 1.94 12.45 -23.66
N ILE A 34 0.74 12.69 -24.15
CA ILE A 34 -0.45 12.86 -23.32
C ILE A 34 -1.28 11.58 -23.45
N LEU A 35 -1.74 11.03 -22.30
CA LEU A 35 -2.68 9.92 -22.29
C LEU A 35 -4.09 10.49 -22.47
N ASP A 36 -4.82 10.03 -23.49
CA ASP A 36 -6.14 10.57 -23.84
C ASP A 36 -7.24 10.12 -22.86
N ASP A 37 -7.07 8.95 -22.21
CA ASP A 37 -8.04 8.41 -21.27
C ASP A 37 -7.96 9.14 -19.92
N VAL A 38 -9.14 9.53 -19.42
CA VAL A 38 -9.26 10.19 -18.12
C VAL A 38 -8.92 9.22 -17.00
N LYS A 39 -7.89 9.55 -16.24
CA LYS A 39 -7.50 8.77 -15.05
C LYS A 39 -8.37 9.14 -13.86
N LEU A 40 -8.77 8.12 -13.07
CA LEU A 40 -9.78 8.22 -12.02
C LEU A 40 -9.20 7.97 -10.64
N ASP A 41 -9.63 8.75 -9.66
CA ASP A 41 -9.48 8.49 -8.22
C ASP A 41 -10.73 7.77 -7.68
N PHE A 42 -10.73 7.34 -6.41
CA PHE A 42 -11.87 6.63 -5.81
C PHE A 42 -13.16 7.45 -5.79
N SER A 43 -13.05 8.78 -5.67
CA SER A 43 -14.21 9.69 -5.68
C SER A 43 -14.92 9.78 -7.04
N ASP A 44 -14.30 9.32 -8.12
CA ASP A 44 -14.82 9.46 -9.47
C ASP A 44 -15.67 8.25 -9.90
N VAL A 45 -15.81 7.25 -9.02
CA VAL A 45 -16.57 6.02 -9.31
C VAL A 45 -17.42 5.57 -8.13
N LEU A 46 -18.49 4.83 -8.46
CA LEU A 46 -19.24 4.00 -7.52
C LEU A 46 -19.28 2.56 -8.02
N ILE A 47 -19.41 1.60 -7.09
CA ILE A 47 -19.61 0.19 -7.41
C ILE A 47 -21.09 -0.03 -7.65
N ILE A 48 -21.46 -0.64 -8.79
CA ILE A 48 -22.84 -0.96 -9.14
C ILE A 48 -23.24 -2.26 -8.40
N PRO A 49 -24.36 -2.26 -7.64
CA PRO A 49 -24.86 -3.48 -7.02
C PRO A 49 -25.30 -4.50 -8.07
N LYS A 50 -25.17 -5.78 -7.73
CA LYS A 50 -25.54 -6.90 -8.58
C LYS A 50 -26.43 -7.87 -7.80
N ARG A 51 -27.10 -8.79 -8.51
CA ARG A 51 -27.81 -9.88 -7.86
C ARG A 51 -26.86 -10.68 -6.98
N SER A 52 -27.28 -10.91 -5.74
CA SER A 52 -26.52 -11.65 -4.73
C SER A 52 -27.41 -12.73 -4.13
N GLU A 53 -26.81 -13.86 -3.77
CA GLU A 53 -27.48 -14.96 -3.07
C GLU A 53 -27.29 -14.87 -1.54
N TYR A 54 -26.50 -13.89 -1.06
CA TYR A 54 -26.21 -13.72 0.37
C TYR A 54 -27.29 -12.88 1.03
N SER A 55 -27.85 -13.42 2.11
CA SER A 55 -28.84 -12.75 2.96
C SER A 55 -28.19 -12.07 4.18
N SER A 56 -27.00 -12.50 4.56
CA SER A 56 -26.25 -11.98 5.70
C SER A 56 -24.80 -11.66 5.36
N ARG A 57 -24.28 -10.60 5.96
CA ARG A 57 -22.85 -10.21 5.89
C ARG A 57 -21.91 -11.21 6.56
N SER A 58 -22.44 -12.10 7.42
CA SER A 58 -21.69 -13.18 8.06
C SER A 58 -21.35 -14.34 7.12
N GLU A 59 -21.99 -14.41 5.96
CA GLU A 59 -21.78 -15.47 4.96
C GLU A 59 -20.53 -15.26 4.10
N VAL A 60 -19.93 -14.08 4.13
CA VAL A 60 -18.74 -13.72 3.35
C VAL A 60 -17.48 -13.68 4.20
N SER A 61 -16.36 -14.10 3.61
CA SER A 61 -15.06 -14.16 4.32
C SER A 61 -14.10 -13.09 3.81
N LEU A 62 -13.52 -12.32 4.75
CA LEU A 62 -12.47 -11.36 4.48
C LEU A 62 -11.08 -11.99 4.49
N GLU A 63 -10.92 -13.19 5.06
CA GLU A 63 -9.62 -13.85 5.11
C GLU A 63 -9.23 -14.36 3.72
N ARG A 64 -7.99 -14.16 3.36
CA ARG A 64 -7.39 -14.65 2.12
C ARG A 64 -6.02 -15.25 2.40
N THR A 65 -5.74 -16.40 1.79
CA THR A 65 -4.42 -17.02 1.80
C THR A 65 -3.65 -16.58 0.55
N PHE A 66 -2.42 -16.15 0.74
CA PHE A 66 -1.51 -15.72 -0.31
C PHE A 66 -0.32 -16.67 -0.41
N LYS A 67 0.11 -16.90 -1.65
CA LYS A 67 1.41 -17.47 -2.01
C LYS A 67 2.19 -16.39 -2.74
N PHE A 68 3.49 -16.38 -2.57
CA PHE A 68 4.34 -15.33 -3.11
C PHE A 68 5.24 -15.87 -4.21
N LYS A 69 5.67 -14.98 -5.11
CA LYS A 69 6.47 -15.37 -6.28
C LYS A 69 7.86 -15.87 -5.89
N TYR A 70 8.51 -15.18 -5.00
CA TYR A 70 9.89 -15.44 -4.61
C TYR A 70 10.04 -16.02 -3.21
N SER A 71 9.13 -15.68 -2.30
CA SER A 71 9.10 -16.26 -0.97
C SER A 71 8.37 -17.60 -0.96
N PRO A 72 8.94 -18.65 -0.32
CA PRO A 72 8.26 -19.95 -0.15
C PRO A 72 7.17 -19.91 0.93
N LEU A 73 7.08 -18.82 1.69
CA LEU A 73 6.10 -18.67 2.76
C LEU A 73 4.69 -18.49 2.18
N THR A 74 3.70 -18.82 3.00
CA THR A 74 2.30 -18.45 2.79
C THR A 74 1.85 -17.55 3.93
N TRP A 75 0.86 -16.71 3.65
CA TRP A 75 0.24 -15.89 4.69
C TRP A 75 -1.27 -15.94 4.57
N THR A 76 -1.97 -15.97 5.72
CA THR A 76 -3.43 -15.94 5.79
C THR A 76 -3.88 -14.87 6.75
N GLY A 77 -4.74 -13.97 6.29
CA GLY A 77 -5.29 -12.89 7.11
C GLY A 77 -6.27 -12.02 6.33
N VAL A 78 -6.66 -10.92 6.93
CA VAL A 78 -7.45 -9.86 6.30
C VAL A 78 -6.46 -8.91 5.61
N PRO A 79 -6.49 -8.76 4.29
CA PRO A 79 -5.45 -8.07 3.54
C PRO A 79 -5.53 -6.54 3.62
N ILE A 80 -5.72 -6.03 4.82
CA ILE A 80 -5.63 -4.62 5.19
C ILE A 80 -4.26 -4.41 5.84
N MET A 81 -3.64 -3.27 5.58
CA MET A 81 -2.33 -2.92 6.15
C MET A 81 -2.34 -1.49 6.70
N VAL A 82 -1.86 -1.33 7.92
CA VAL A 82 -1.57 -0.01 8.49
C VAL A 82 -0.25 0.50 7.91
N SER A 83 -0.22 1.76 7.47
CA SER A 83 0.96 2.34 6.82
C SER A 83 2.10 2.60 7.81
N ASN A 84 3.32 2.50 7.28
CA ASN A 84 4.60 2.62 7.99
C ASN A 84 5.00 4.07 8.33
N MET A 85 4.02 4.87 8.75
CA MET A 85 4.26 6.21 9.27
C MET A 85 4.43 6.14 10.80
N ASP A 86 5.28 6.98 11.37
CA ASP A 86 5.47 7.07 12.83
C ASP A 86 4.19 7.47 13.58
N THR A 87 3.26 8.11 12.87
CA THR A 87 1.95 8.47 13.38
C THR A 87 0.89 7.35 13.28
N THR A 88 1.20 6.21 12.67
CA THR A 88 0.24 5.10 12.50
C THR A 88 0.85 3.71 12.67
N GLY A 89 2.03 3.45 12.13
CA GLY A 89 2.72 2.16 12.17
C GLY A 89 3.47 1.93 13.48
N THR A 90 2.75 1.98 14.60
CA THR A 90 3.27 1.85 15.96
C THR A 90 3.17 0.41 16.46
N ILE A 91 3.91 0.09 17.53
CA ILE A 91 3.85 -1.22 18.21
C ILE A 91 2.45 -1.43 18.80
N GLU A 92 1.88 -0.41 19.44
CA GLU A 92 0.55 -0.44 20.04
C GLU A 92 -0.52 -0.73 18.98
N MET A 93 -0.41 -0.11 17.81
CA MET A 93 -1.29 -0.40 16.66
C MET A 93 -1.12 -1.85 16.19
N ALA A 94 0.11 -2.34 16.09
CA ALA A 94 0.37 -3.73 15.66
C ALA A 94 -0.21 -4.74 16.65
N LEU A 95 -0.07 -4.51 17.95
CA LEU A 95 -0.63 -5.36 19.01
C LEU A 95 -2.17 -5.44 18.95
N GLU A 96 -2.84 -4.38 18.53
CA GLU A 96 -4.29 -4.42 18.36
C GLU A 96 -4.67 -5.05 17.01
N MET A 97 -4.01 -4.67 15.92
CA MET A 97 -4.34 -5.16 14.58
C MET A 97 -4.11 -6.67 14.40
N GLN A 98 -3.10 -7.26 15.06
CA GLN A 98 -2.88 -8.71 15.00
C GLN A 98 -4.09 -9.53 15.53
N LYS A 99 -4.85 -9.02 16.50
CA LYS A 99 -6.08 -9.65 16.99
C LYS A 99 -7.17 -9.74 15.91
N HIS A 100 -7.12 -8.83 14.94
CA HIS A 100 -8.03 -8.75 13.79
C HIS A 100 -7.45 -9.39 12.52
N LYS A 101 -6.29 -10.07 12.61
CA LYS A 101 -5.53 -10.66 11.49
C LYS A 101 -5.17 -9.64 10.40
N VAL A 102 -4.88 -8.42 10.80
CA VAL A 102 -4.52 -7.27 9.95
C VAL A 102 -3.05 -6.97 10.11
N LEU A 103 -2.37 -6.67 9.00
CA LEU A 103 -0.96 -6.33 8.98
C LEU A 103 -0.72 -4.88 9.45
N THR A 104 0.31 -4.68 10.27
CA THR A 104 0.84 -3.34 10.52
C THR A 104 2.26 -3.24 9.96
N CYS A 105 2.49 -2.29 9.07
CA CYS A 105 3.84 -1.96 8.65
C CYS A 105 4.43 -0.99 9.67
N LEU A 106 5.40 -1.45 10.46
CA LEU A 106 6.04 -0.64 11.49
C LEU A 106 6.91 0.45 10.84
N HIS A 107 6.95 1.62 11.45
CA HIS A 107 7.83 2.69 10.96
C HIS A 107 9.31 2.35 11.18
N LYS A 108 10.19 2.85 10.33
CA LYS A 108 11.62 2.52 10.27
C LYS A 108 12.49 3.07 11.41
N TYR A 109 11.91 3.84 12.32
CA TYR A 109 12.65 4.53 13.39
C TYR A 109 12.70 3.74 14.70
N TYR A 110 12.08 2.57 14.77
CA TYR A 110 12.27 1.64 15.88
C TYR A 110 13.68 1.05 15.87
N THR A 111 14.17 0.72 17.06
CA THR A 111 15.42 -0.02 17.27
C THR A 111 15.10 -1.50 17.56
N PRO A 112 16.11 -2.40 17.54
CA PRO A 112 15.90 -3.79 17.94
C PRO A 112 15.30 -3.92 19.36
N GLU A 113 15.76 -3.09 20.31
CA GLU A 113 15.33 -3.07 21.70
C GLU A 113 13.84 -2.69 21.85
N ASP A 114 13.35 -1.84 20.95
CA ASP A 114 11.93 -1.47 20.92
C ASP A 114 11.01 -2.63 20.55
N LEU A 115 11.50 -3.60 19.78
CA LEU A 115 10.68 -4.67 19.21
C LEU A 115 10.78 -6.00 19.95
N VAL A 116 11.91 -6.27 20.60
CA VAL A 116 12.12 -7.53 21.33
C VAL A 116 11.16 -7.66 22.51
N ASN A 117 10.54 -8.83 22.65
CA ASN A 117 9.63 -9.18 23.76
C ASN A 117 8.39 -8.28 23.91
N LYS A 118 7.94 -7.62 22.84
CA LYS A 118 6.74 -6.77 22.85
C LYS A 118 5.43 -7.55 22.61
N GLY A 119 5.48 -8.85 22.37
CA GLY A 119 4.27 -9.66 22.08
C GLY A 119 3.75 -9.50 20.64
N LEU A 120 4.58 -9.00 19.74
CA LEU A 120 4.26 -8.90 18.31
C LEU A 120 4.23 -10.29 17.68
N ASP A 121 3.14 -10.60 16.98
CA ASP A 121 3.03 -11.81 16.16
C ASP A 121 3.69 -11.58 14.80
N ILE A 122 4.70 -12.39 14.49
CA ILE A 122 5.47 -12.31 13.24
C ILE A 122 4.61 -12.45 11.97
N GLU A 123 3.40 -12.97 12.12
CA GLU A 123 2.43 -13.10 11.03
C GLU A 123 1.81 -11.75 10.64
N TYR A 124 1.75 -10.77 11.56
CA TYR A 124 0.91 -9.59 11.37
C TYR A 124 1.65 -8.26 11.47
N PHE A 125 2.98 -8.26 11.36
CA PHE A 125 3.74 -7.02 11.17
C PHE A 125 4.81 -7.14 10.09
N ALA A 126 5.17 -5.99 9.52
CA ALA A 126 6.28 -5.84 8.59
C ALA A 126 7.31 -4.87 9.18
N VAL A 127 8.60 -5.20 9.02
CA VAL A 127 9.71 -4.29 9.32
C VAL A 127 9.97 -3.42 8.10
N SER A 128 9.96 -2.09 8.26
CA SER A 128 10.23 -1.19 7.15
C SER A 128 11.63 -0.58 7.17
N THR A 129 12.13 -0.24 5.99
CA THR A 129 13.39 0.45 5.79
C THR A 129 13.33 1.40 4.59
N GLY A 130 14.17 2.43 4.59
CA GLY A 130 14.52 3.19 3.39
C GLY A 130 15.72 2.57 2.67
N ILE A 131 16.41 3.38 1.86
CA ILE A 131 17.63 2.98 1.11
C ILE A 131 18.88 3.74 1.55
N GLY A 132 18.77 4.56 2.60
CA GLY A 132 19.90 5.23 3.22
C GLY A 132 20.76 4.26 4.04
N GLU A 133 22.05 4.54 4.17
CA GLU A 133 22.96 3.65 4.89
C GLU A 133 22.52 3.43 6.34
N ARG A 134 22.14 4.49 7.05
CA ARG A 134 21.62 4.39 8.43
C ARG A 134 20.31 3.60 8.51
N ASP A 135 19.39 3.78 7.55
CA ASP A 135 18.14 3.02 7.49
C ASP A 135 18.42 1.52 7.33
N LEU A 136 19.34 1.17 6.41
CA LEU A 136 19.71 -0.21 6.14
C LEU A 136 20.47 -0.85 7.32
N GLU A 137 21.37 -0.13 7.96
CA GLU A 137 22.09 -0.61 9.15
C GLU A 137 21.09 -0.95 10.27
N ASN A 138 20.20 -0.01 10.62
CA ASN A 138 19.16 -0.24 11.62
C ASN A 138 18.25 -1.41 11.25
N PHE A 139 17.81 -1.48 9.99
CA PHE A 139 17.01 -2.57 9.47
C PHE A 139 17.70 -3.94 9.65
N TYR A 140 18.98 -4.05 9.31
CA TYR A 140 19.72 -5.31 9.47
C TYR A 140 19.86 -5.70 10.94
N ASN A 141 20.05 -4.75 11.84
CA ASN A 141 20.08 -4.99 13.28
C ASN A 141 18.72 -5.49 13.78
N ILE A 142 17.61 -4.88 13.36
CA ILE A 142 16.25 -5.34 13.67
C ILE A 142 16.04 -6.77 13.17
N MET A 143 16.37 -7.06 11.92
CA MET A 143 16.16 -8.39 11.34
C MET A 143 17.04 -9.48 11.97
N THR A 144 18.08 -9.11 12.70
CA THR A 144 18.87 -10.04 13.51
C THR A 144 18.19 -10.33 14.86
N ALA A 145 17.46 -9.36 15.39
CA ALA A 145 16.82 -9.44 16.71
C ALA A 145 15.39 -10.04 16.64
N VAL A 146 14.66 -9.80 15.53
CA VAL A 146 13.28 -10.28 15.34
C VAL A 146 13.13 -10.99 14.00
N ASP A 147 12.47 -12.16 14.02
CA ASP A 147 12.27 -13.00 12.83
C ASP A 147 11.01 -12.60 12.04
N ALA A 148 10.87 -11.30 11.68
CA ALA A 148 9.71 -10.83 10.93
C ALA A 148 9.56 -11.54 9.59
N LYS A 149 8.32 -11.89 9.21
CA LYS A 149 8.02 -12.50 7.91
C LYS A 149 8.07 -11.51 6.76
N PHE A 150 7.64 -10.27 6.99
CA PHE A 150 7.49 -9.25 5.99
C PHE A 150 8.56 -8.17 6.12
N ILE A 151 9.17 -7.82 5.00
CA ILE A 151 10.11 -6.71 4.86
C ILE A 151 9.48 -5.68 3.92
N CYS A 152 9.44 -4.40 4.31
CA CYS A 152 8.92 -3.31 3.49
C CYS A 152 10.04 -2.30 3.17
N VAL A 153 10.45 -2.23 1.92
CA VAL A 153 11.40 -1.20 1.43
C VAL A 153 10.61 -0.05 0.85
N ASP A 154 10.64 1.10 1.52
CA ASP A 154 9.76 2.22 1.25
C ASP A 154 10.50 3.49 0.90
N VAL A 155 10.18 4.05 -0.27
CA VAL A 155 10.67 5.33 -0.76
C VAL A 155 9.55 6.11 -1.48
N ALA A 156 9.65 7.44 -1.50
CA ALA A 156 8.69 8.27 -2.22
C ALA A 156 8.74 8.07 -3.76
N ASN A 157 9.89 7.66 -4.29
CA ASN A 157 10.12 7.43 -5.72
C ASN A 157 10.76 6.05 -5.95
N GLY A 158 9.95 5.07 -6.28
CA GLY A 158 10.37 3.69 -6.55
C GLY A 158 11.03 3.46 -7.92
N TYR A 159 11.22 4.51 -8.73
CA TYR A 159 11.83 4.41 -10.06
C TYR A 159 13.36 4.63 -10.05
N MET A 160 13.97 4.76 -8.87
CA MET A 160 15.42 4.95 -8.76
C MET A 160 16.16 3.62 -8.92
N THR A 161 17.20 3.58 -9.76
CA THR A 161 18.06 2.41 -9.95
C THR A 161 18.60 1.89 -8.61
N LYS A 162 19.11 2.77 -7.76
CA LYS A 162 19.60 2.41 -6.41
C LYS A 162 18.54 1.72 -5.55
N PHE A 163 17.26 2.09 -5.71
CA PHE A 163 16.16 1.46 -4.98
C PHE A 163 15.94 0.01 -5.43
N ILE A 164 15.89 -0.23 -6.73
CA ILE A 164 15.74 -1.58 -7.32
C ILE A 164 16.90 -2.48 -6.92
N GLU A 165 18.14 -1.97 -7.01
CA GLU A 165 19.34 -2.69 -6.56
C GLU A 165 19.30 -3.01 -5.07
N THR A 166 18.77 -2.11 -4.24
CA THR A 166 18.61 -2.34 -2.79
C THR A 166 17.58 -3.44 -2.53
N CYS A 167 16.45 -3.43 -3.22
CA CYS A 167 15.46 -4.51 -3.14
C CYS A 167 16.09 -5.87 -3.48
N LYS A 168 16.88 -5.93 -4.56
CA LYS A 168 17.59 -7.15 -4.96
C LYS A 168 18.59 -7.61 -3.89
N LYS A 169 19.39 -6.71 -3.32
CA LYS A 169 20.34 -7.03 -2.24
C LYS A 169 19.63 -7.56 -0.99
N ILE A 170 18.48 -6.99 -0.63
CA ILE A 170 17.67 -7.44 0.50
C ILE A 170 17.08 -8.83 0.18
N ARG A 171 16.58 -9.08 -1.03
CA ARG A 171 16.12 -10.41 -1.46
C ARG A 171 17.22 -11.45 -1.38
N ASP A 172 18.41 -11.14 -1.88
CA ASP A 172 19.56 -12.05 -1.86
C ASP A 172 19.96 -12.42 -0.42
N LYS A 173 19.88 -11.47 0.52
CA LYS A 173 20.18 -11.69 1.94
C LYS A 173 19.06 -12.40 2.69
N TYR A 174 17.80 -12.16 2.33
CA TYR A 174 16.61 -12.74 2.97
C TYR A 174 15.72 -13.49 1.96
N PRO A 175 16.20 -14.60 1.38
CA PRO A 175 15.53 -15.25 0.25
C PRO A 175 14.16 -15.84 0.60
N THR A 176 13.91 -16.13 1.87
CA THR A 176 12.64 -16.73 2.32
C THR A 176 11.60 -15.70 2.75
N LYS A 177 11.99 -14.46 3.08
CA LYS A 177 11.06 -13.45 3.59
C LYS A 177 10.16 -12.90 2.48
N ILE A 178 9.00 -12.39 2.84
CA ILE A 178 8.07 -11.73 1.92
C ILE A 178 8.52 -10.29 1.76
N LEU A 179 8.88 -9.91 0.52
CA LEU A 179 9.42 -8.59 0.22
C LEU A 179 8.34 -7.69 -0.38
N ILE A 180 8.05 -6.60 0.31
CA ILE A 180 7.20 -5.49 -0.12
C ILE A 180 8.09 -4.34 -0.54
N ALA A 181 7.83 -3.68 -1.66
CA ALA A 181 8.59 -2.50 -2.06
C ALA A 181 7.76 -1.50 -2.87
N GLY A 182 8.09 -0.21 -2.77
CA GLY A 182 7.47 0.90 -3.49
C GLY A 182 7.93 2.26 -2.97
N ASN A 183 7.33 3.35 -3.51
CA ASN A 183 6.09 3.34 -4.27
C ASN A 183 6.32 3.57 -5.77
N VAL A 184 5.49 2.94 -6.56
CA VAL A 184 5.36 3.17 -8.01
C VAL A 184 3.90 3.44 -8.37
N CYS A 185 3.61 3.88 -9.60
CA CYS A 185 2.24 4.14 -10.05
C CYS A 185 2.02 3.79 -11.54
N SER A 186 2.89 2.96 -12.12
CA SER A 186 2.80 2.54 -13.52
C SER A 186 3.18 1.08 -13.70
N GLN A 187 2.72 0.48 -14.79
CA GLN A 187 3.04 -0.88 -15.21
C GLN A 187 4.55 -1.13 -15.29
N GLN A 188 5.30 -0.16 -15.84
CA GLN A 188 6.76 -0.26 -15.94
C GLN A 188 7.42 -0.37 -14.56
N GLY A 189 7.02 0.47 -13.59
CA GLY A 189 7.57 0.40 -12.24
C GLY A 189 7.28 -0.94 -11.56
N VAL A 190 6.09 -1.51 -11.78
CA VAL A 190 5.75 -2.86 -11.30
C VAL A 190 6.65 -3.91 -11.95
N LEU A 191 6.81 -3.85 -13.28
CA LEU A 191 7.66 -4.80 -14.01
C LEU A 191 9.10 -4.79 -13.48
N GLU A 192 9.70 -3.61 -13.33
CA GLU A 192 11.07 -3.44 -12.84
C GLU A 192 11.24 -3.98 -11.42
N LEU A 193 10.32 -3.64 -10.50
CA LEU A 193 10.38 -4.13 -9.12
C LEU A 193 10.21 -5.64 -9.02
N VAL A 194 9.27 -6.23 -9.77
CA VAL A 194 9.05 -7.67 -9.73
C VAL A 194 10.20 -8.43 -10.41
N VAL A 195 10.62 -8.01 -11.60
CA VAL A 195 11.59 -8.79 -12.39
C VAL A 195 13.02 -8.55 -11.92
N GLU A 196 13.40 -7.30 -11.73
CA GLU A 196 14.78 -6.94 -11.36
C GLU A 196 14.97 -6.89 -9.84
N GLY A 197 14.03 -6.24 -9.12
CA GLY A 197 14.06 -6.12 -7.66
C GLY A 197 13.70 -7.39 -6.89
N LYS A 198 13.11 -8.41 -7.56
CA LYS A 198 12.64 -9.68 -6.97
C LYS A 198 11.64 -9.47 -5.84
N VAL A 199 10.72 -8.52 -6.03
CA VAL A 199 9.70 -8.11 -5.05
C VAL A 199 8.47 -9.02 -5.18
N ASP A 200 7.89 -9.42 -4.05
CA ASP A 200 6.66 -10.22 -4.00
C ASP A 200 5.40 -9.37 -4.07
N ILE A 201 5.44 -8.19 -3.41
CA ILE A 201 4.29 -7.29 -3.29
C ILE A 201 4.74 -5.86 -3.60
N VAL A 202 4.15 -5.24 -4.61
CA VAL A 202 4.49 -3.88 -5.03
C VAL A 202 3.55 -2.86 -4.41
N LYS A 203 4.09 -1.84 -3.73
CA LYS A 203 3.30 -0.70 -3.21
C LYS A 203 3.01 0.29 -4.33
N VAL A 204 1.72 0.52 -4.58
CA VAL A 204 1.20 1.37 -5.65
C VAL A 204 0.54 2.62 -5.08
N GLY A 205 1.11 3.78 -5.40
CA GLY A 205 0.56 5.08 -5.01
C GLY A 205 1.62 6.16 -4.90
N ILE A 206 1.55 7.18 -5.76
CA ILE A 206 2.36 8.40 -5.70
C ILE A 206 1.43 9.60 -5.72
N GLY A 207 1.50 10.41 -4.66
CA GLY A 207 0.66 11.60 -4.53
C GLY A 207 -0.79 11.33 -4.11
N SER A 208 -1.14 10.11 -3.73
CA SER A 208 -2.49 9.68 -3.32
C SER A 208 -2.79 9.91 -1.84
N GLY A 209 -1.79 9.98 -0.97
CA GLY A 209 -1.96 10.09 0.47
C GLY A 209 -2.66 11.39 0.90
N SER A 210 -3.49 11.35 1.95
CA SER A 210 -4.24 12.50 2.47
C SER A 210 -3.37 13.65 2.98
N CYS A 211 -2.17 13.35 3.48
CA CYS A 211 -1.15 14.32 3.89
C CYS A 211 -0.08 14.56 2.83
N CYS A 212 -0.17 13.91 1.65
CA CYS A 212 0.79 14.08 0.56
C CYS A 212 0.51 15.37 -0.21
N THR A 213 1.56 16.13 -0.49
CA THR A 213 1.50 17.34 -1.33
C THR A 213 2.35 17.21 -2.60
N THR A 214 2.86 16.01 -2.91
CA THR A 214 3.70 15.76 -4.10
C THR A 214 3.07 16.27 -5.38
N ARG A 215 1.76 15.97 -5.63
CA ARG A 215 1.05 16.46 -6.81
C ARG A 215 1.06 18.00 -6.93
N LYS A 216 1.00 18.70 -5.79
CA LYS A 216 1.00 20.18 -5.75
C LYS A 216 2.40 20.76 -5.90
N GLN A 217 3.40 20.12 -5.30
CA GLN A 217 4.77 20.63 -5.26
C GLN A 217 5.57 20.29 -6.53
N THR A 218 5.29 19.15 -7.14
CA THR A 218 6.11 18.61 -8.23
C THR A 218 5.35 18.38 -9.54
N GLY A 219 4.01 18.39 -9.50
CA GLY A 219 3.17 17.98 -10.62
C GLY A 219 3.15 16.46 -10.87
N ILE A 220 3.84 15.66 -10.04
CA ILE A 220 3.96 14.21 -10.20
C ILE A 220 2.85 13.49 -9.45
N GLY A 221 2.30 12.45 -10.06
CA GLY A 221 1.31 11.57 -9.46
C GLY A 221 0.43 10.89 -10.48
N MET A 222 -0.35 9.91 -10.00
CA MET A 222 -1.35 9.19 -10.79
C MET A 222 -2.63 9.09 -9.95
N PRO A 223 -3.83 9.30 -10.52
CA PRO A 223 -5.10 9.02 -9.84
C PRO A 223 -5.16 7.55 -9.41
N GLN A 224 -5.49 7.32 -8.13
CA GLN A 224 -5.20 6.05 -7.45
C GLN A 224 -5.96 4.87 -8.03
N LEU A 225 -7.24 5.02 -8.37
CA LEU A 225 -8.02 3.93 -8.95
C LEU A 225 -7.40 3.43 -10.26
N SER A 226 -7.05 4.34 -11.15
CA SER A 226 -6.42 4.01 -12.43
C SER A 226 -5.03 3.40 -12.24
N ALA A 227 -4.24 3.93 -11.30
CA ALA A 227 -2.93 3.36 -10.96
C ALA A 227 -3.05 1.89 -10.52
N ILE A 228 -4.05 1.59 -9.66
CA ILE A 228 -4.28 0.22 -9.18
C ILE A 228 -4.65 -0.70 -10.34
N ILE A 229 -5.61 -0.32 -11.19
CA ILE A 229 -6.08 -1.16 -12.31
C ILE A 229 -4.90 -1.53 -13.23
N GLU A 230 -4.10 -0.55 -13.64
CA GLU A 230 -2.96 -0.77 -14.52
C GLU A 230 -1.84 -1.58 -13.87
N CYS A 231 -1.54 -1.31 -12.60
CA CYS A 231 -0.48 -2.00 -11.87
C CYS A 231 -0.89 -3.43 -11.48
N ALA A 232 -2.17 -3.67 -11.14
CA ALA A 232 -2.70 -4.99 -10.80
C ALA A 232 -2.60 -5.95 -11.99
N ASP A 233 -2.98 -5.49 -13.18
CA ASP A 233 -2.89 -6.30 -14.41
C ASP A 233 -1.45 -6.80 -14.65
N THR A 234 -0.48 -5.89 -14.54
CA THR A 234 0.94 -6.23 -14.71
C THR A 234 1.44 -7.16 -13.60
N ALA A 235 1.14 -6.88 -12.34
CA ALA A 235 1.61 -7.69 -11.22
C ALA A 235 1.05 -9.12 -11.28
N HIS A 236 -0.25 -9.26 -11.52
CA HIS A 236 -0.91 -10.56 -11.60
C HIS A 236 -0.40 -11.37 -12.81
N GLY A 237 -0.13 -10.72 -13.95
CA GLY A 237 0.54 -11.38 -15.09
C GLY A 237 1.95 -11.88 -14.79
N LEU A 238 2.56 -11.38 -13.73
CA LEU A 238 3.89 -11.79 -13.25
C LEU A 238 3.84 -12.69 -12.00
N ASP A 239 2.67 -13.18 -11.58
CA ASP A 239 2.47 -13.94 -10.33
C ASP A 239 2.92 -13.17 -9.07
N ALA A 240 2.87 -11.85 -9.09
CA ALA A 240 3.15 -10.97 -7.96
C ALA A 240 1.86 -10.28 -7.47
N HIS A 241 1.94 -9.59 -6.34
CA HIS A 241 0.82 -8.90 -5.72
C HIS A 241 1.03 -7.39 -5.67
N ILE A 242 -0.06 -6.64 -5.46
CA ILE A 242 0.01 -5.20 -5.21
C ILE A 242 -0.67 -4.79 -3.91
N ILE A 243 -0.18 -3.69 -3.35
CA ILE A 243 -0.81 -2.94 -2.27
C ILE A 243 -1.31 -1.61 -2.85
N SER A 244 -2.60 -1.31 -2.72
CA SER A 244 -3.10 0.05 -2.89
C SER A 244 -2.67 0.90 -1.70
N ASP A 245 -1.76 1.84 -1.89
CA ASP A 245 -1.22 2.69 -0.82
C ASP A 245 -1.68 4.14 -0.97
N GLY A 246 -2.49 4.59 -0.01
CA GLY A 246 -3.08 5.93 0.03
C GLY A 246 -4.38 6.08 -0.78
N GLY A 247 -4.93 7.29 -0.75
CA GLY A 247 -6.20 7.63 -1.42
C GLY A 247 -7.45 7.24 -0.66
N ILE A 248 -7.36 6.43 0.38
CA ILE A 248 -8.49 5.98 1.20
C ILE A 248 -8.93 7.13 2.12
N GLN A 249 -10.16 7.59 1.96
CA GLN A 249 -10.78 8.65 2.76
C GLN A 249 -11.96 8.15 3.58
N VAL A 250 -12.69 7.17 3.05
CA VAL A 250 -13.86 6.56 3.67
C VAL A 250 -13.81 5.04 3.53
N VAL A 251 -14.61 4.33 4.32
CA VAL A 251 -14.64 2.86 4.34
C VAL A 251 -14.92 2.26 2.96
N GLY A 252 -15.82 2.87 2.17
CA GLY A 252 -16.13 2.40 0.82
C GLY A 252 -14.96 2.38 -0.16
N ASP A 253 -13.91 3.17 0.10
CA ASP A 253 -12.73 3.22 -0.77
C ASP A 253 -11.89 1.94 -0.69
N TYR A 254 -11.90 1.22 0.45
CA TYR A 254 -11.31 -0.13 0.54
C TYR A 254 -11.93 -1.07 -0.48
N SER A 255 -13.26 -1.07 -0.56
CA SER A 255 -13.99 -1.91 -1.51
C SER A 255 -13.69 -1.52 -2.97
N LYS A 256 -13.55 -0.23 -3.25
CA LYS A 256 -13.16 0.24 -4.59
C LYS A 256 -11.72 -0.17 -4.93
N ALA A 257 -10.79 -0.11 -3.97
CA ALA A 257 -9.41 -0.56 -4.16
C ALA A 257 -9.36 -2.06 -4.48
N TYR A 258 -10.07 -2.90 -3.72
CA TYR A 258 -10.20 -4.32 -4.06
C TYR A 258 -10.88 -4.54 -5.41
N GLY A 259 -11.95 -3.79 -5.70
CA GLY A 259 -12.66 -3.85 -6.98
C GLY A 259 -11.77 -3.52 -8.18
N ALA A 260 -10.80 -2.64 -8.00
CA ALA A 260 -9.79 -2.27 -8.98
C ALA A 260 -8.67 -3.33 -9.16
N GLY A 261 -8.65 -4.38 -8.33
CA GLY A 261 -7.68 -5.47 -8.42
C GLY A 261 -6.57 -5.45 -7.38
N SER A 262 -6.63 -4.57 -6.38
CA SER A 262 -5.64 -4.57 -5.30
C SER A 262 -5.72 -5.86 -4.48
N ASP A 263 -4.57 -6.44 -4.16
CA ASP A 263 -4.46 -7.60 -3.28
C ASP A 263 -4.51 -7.22 -1.81
N PHE A 264 -3.85 -6.12 -1.45
CA PHE A 264 -3.83 -5.52 -0.13
C PHE A 264 -4.20 -4.04 -0.24
N VAL A 265 -4.76 -3.48 0.83
CA VAL A 265 -5.05 -2.04 0.92
C VAL A 265 -4.35 -1.46 2.14
N MET A 266 -3.45 -0.52 1.91
CA MET A 266 -2.72 0.21 2.96
C MET A 266 -3.35 1.59 3.16
N SER A 267 -3.52 1.96 4.42
CA SER A 267 -4.04 3.29 4.80
C SER A 267 -3.31 3.84 6.02
N GLY A 268 -3.09 5.16 6.03
CA GLY A 268 -2.58 5.93 7.17
C GLY A 268 -3.70 6.69 7.86
N SER A 269 -4.42 7.55 7.13
CA SER A 269 -5.41 8.46 7.71
C SER A 269 -6.56 7.78 8.44
N MET A 270 -6.95 6.58 8.02
CA MET A 270 -8.00 5.81 8.69
C MET A 270 -7.57 5.31 10.07
N PHE A 271 -6.27 5.05 10.25
CA PHE A 271 -5.68 4.59 11.51
C PHE A 271 -5.05 5.70 12.35
N ALA A 272 -5.02 6.93 11.85
CA ALA A 272 -4.53 8.09 12.60
C ALA A 272 -5.59 8.62 13.58
N GLY A 273 -5.13 9.26 14.66
CA GLY A 273 -6.02 9.88 15.67
C GLY A 273 -6.52 8.92 16.74
N HIS A 274 -6.14 7.64 16.72
CA HIS A 274 -6.50 6.65 17.72
C HIS A 274 -5.52 6.61 18.90
N THR A 275 -5.93 5.99 20.00
CA THR A 275 -5.08 5.76 21.17
C THR A 275 -3.77 5.07 20.77
N GLU A 276 -3.88 4.04 19.95
CA GLU A 276 -2.78 3.17 19.49
C GLU A 276 -1.90 3.83 18.43
N SER A 277 -2.36 4.91 17.79
CA SER A 277 -1.57 5.64 16.81
C SER A 277 -0.55 6.55 17.48
N GLY A 278 0.54 6.87 16.76
CA GLY A 278 1.49 7.90 17.17
C GLY A 278 0.91 9.32 17.02
N GLY A 279 1.79 10.30 17.13
CA GLY A 279 1.44 11.71 17.10
C GLY A 279 1.04 12.27 18.47
N GLU A 280 1.38 13.52 18.70
CA GLU A 280 1.10 14.23 19.95
C GLU A 280 -0.41 14.40 20.14
N LEU A 281 -0.90 14.08 21.34
CA LEU A 281 -2.27 14.36 21.76
C LEU A 281 -2.34 15.79 22.28
N ILE A 282 -3.17 16.61 21.66
CA ILE A 282 -3.39 18.00 22.04
C ILE A 282 -4.86 18.22 22.39
N GLU A 283 -5.11 19.13 23.32
CA GLU A 283 -6.45 19.56 23.71
C GLU A 283 -6.61 21.05 23.37
N ASP A 284 -7.72 21.41 22.75
CA ASP A 284 -8.02 22.81 22.46
C ASP A 284 -8.70 23.51 23.65
N VAL A 285 -8.97 24.79 23.50
CA VAL A 285 -9.60 25.64 24.56
C VAL A 285 -10.99 25.16 24.93
N ASP A 286 -11.68 24.41 24.07
CA ASP A 286 -13.00 23.86 24.29
C ASP A 286 -12.96 22.42 24.88
N GLY A 287 -11.78 21.93 25.25
CA GLY A 287 -11.58 20.57 25.76
C GLY A 287 -11.64 19.47 24.70
N LYS A 288 -11.67 19.81 23.40
CA LYS A 288 -11.66 18.83 22.32
C LYS A 288 -10.27 18.32 22.07
N LYS A 289 -10.14 17.00 21.98
CA LYS A 289 -8.87 16.31 21.81
C LYS A 289 -8.58 16.02 20.33
N TYR A 290 -7.32 16.20 19.96
CA TYR A 290 -6.80 15.96 18.61
C TYR A 290 -5.45 15.26 18.70
N LYS A 291 -5.09 14.49 17.66
CA LYS A 291 -3.72 14.02 17.44
C LYS A 291 -3.11 14.71 16.23
N ILE A 292 -1.81 14.97 16.32
CA ILE A 292 -1.04 15.51 15.19
C ILE A 292 -0.75 14.37 14.21
N PHE A 293 -1.05 14.59 12.93
CA PHE A 293 -0.81 13.67 11.84
C PHE A 293 -0.11 14.39 10.69
N TYR A 294 0.93 13.78 10.13
CA TYR A 294 1.73 14.42 9.08
C TYR A 294 2.28 13.40 8.08
N GLY A 295 2.56 13.87 6.85
CA GLY A 295 3.25 13.07 5.85
C GLY A 295 4.73 12.88 6.19
N MET A 296 5.31 11.72 5.90
CA MET A 296 6.72 11.41 6.18
C MET A 296 7.72 12.27 5.39
N SER A 297 7.26 12.98 4.37
CA SER A 297 8.02 14.01 3.63
C SER A 297 7.62 15.44 4.00
N SER A 298 6.94 15.66 5.13
CA SER A 298 6.60 16.99 5.65
C SER A 298 7.80 17.65 6.33
N SER A 299 7.74 18.99 6.47
CA SER A 299 8.73 19.72 7.26
C SER A 299 8.80 19.22 8.70
N THR A 300 7.66 18.84 9.30
CA THR A 300 7.58 18.26 10.63
C THR A 300 8.42 16.97 10.73
N ALA A 301 8.21 16.01 9.84
CA ALA A 301 8.97 14.78 9.82
C ALA A 301 10.47 15.03 9.52
N MET A 302 10.78 15.93 8.57
CA MET A 302 12.16 16.26 8.25
C MET A 302 12.90 16.92 9.40
N ASN A 303 12.26 17.81 10.15
CA ASN A 303 12.84 18.42 11.35
C ASN A 303 13.12 17.37 12.43
N MET A 304 12.22 16.40 12.58
CA MET A 304 12.34 15.36 13.61
C MET A 304 13.43 14.34 13.29
N TYR A 305 13.56 13.92 12.03
CA TYR A 305 14.38 12.75 11.65
C TYR A 305 15.57 13.08 10.74
N SER A 306 15.61 14.26 10.12
CA SER A 306 16.62 14.60 9.09
C SER A 306 17.35 15.91 9.36
N GLY A 307 17.13 16.54 10.51
CA GLY A 307 17.78 17.81 10.87
C GLY A 307 17.24 19.02 10.10
N GLY A 308 16.07 18.90 9.48
CA GLY A 308 15.40 19.98 8.76
C GLY A 308 15.21 19.74 7.27
N VAL A 309 14.58 20.72 6.61
CA VAL A 309 14.39 20.73 5.15
C VAL A 309 15.66 21.26 4.49
N ALA A 310 16.34 20.43 3.71
CA ALA A 310 17.53 20.87 2.97
C ALA A 310 17.17 21.93 1.90
N HIS A 311 18.10 22.86 1.63
CA HIS A 311 17.87 23.97 0.69
C HIS A 311 17.46 23.56 -0.72
N TYR A 312 17.88 22.36 -1.16
CA TYR A 312 17.58 21.81 -2.50
C TYR A 312 16.30 20.97 -2.54
N ARG A 313 15.53 20.88 -1.42
CA ARG A 313 14.37 20.02 -1.29
C ARG A 313 13.14 20.81 -0.88
N SER A 314 11.99 20.48 -1.47
CA SER A 314 10.68 20.98 -1.06
C SER A 314 10.03 19.99 -0.07
N SER A 315 9.21 20.50 0.84
CA SER A 315 8.34 19.66 1.66
C SER A 315 7.18 19.14 0.81
N GLU A 316 7.04 17.82 0.74
CA GLU A 316 5.98 17.14 -0.01
C GLU A 316 4.90 16.54 0.89
N GLY A 317 4.79 17.00 2.12
CA GLY A 317 3.78 16.60 3.08
C GLY A 317 3.27 17.77 3.92
N LYS A 318 2.03 17.65 4.38
CA LYS A 318 1.42 18.60 5.30
C LYS A 318 1.24 17.97 6.68
N THR A 319 1.16 18.84 7.71
CA THR A 319 0.79 18.48 9.08
C THR A 319 -0.64 18.92 9.32
N VAL A 320 -1.46 18.05 9.91
CA VAL A 320 -2.86 18.30 10.22
C VAL A 320 -3.20 17.85 11.63
N LYS A 321 -4.25 18.45 12.22
CA LYS A 321 -4.87 17.98 13.44
C LYS A 321 -6.02 17.05 13.07
N ILE A 322 -6.01 15.82 13.60
CA ILE A 322 -7.09 14.85 13.44
C ILE A 322 -7.82 14.75 14.77
N LYS A 323 -9.15 14.82 14.77
CA LYS A 323 -9.97 14.60 15.96
C LYS A 323 -9.57 13.27 16.60
N TYR A 324 -9.37 13.27 17.91
CA TYR A 324 -9.11 12.04 18.65
C TYR A 324 -10.32 11.09 18.57
N ARG A 325 -10.08 9.83 18.24
CA ARG A 325 -11.09 8.84 17.89
C ARG A 325 -11.25 7.72 18.92
N GLY A 326 -10.51 7.78 20.06
CA GLY A 326 -10.48 6.66 21.01
C GLY A 326 -9.71 5.46 20.49
N ASN A 327 -10.12 4.27 20.85
CA ASN A 327 -9.47 3.02 20.47
C ASN A 327 -9.73 2.68 19.00
N VAL A 328 -8.77 2.02 18.34
CA VAL A 328 -8.83 1.69 16.90
C VAL A 328 -9.79 0.55 16.57
N VAL A 329 -10.25 -0.20 17.58
CA VAL A 329 -11.11 -1.38 17.40
C VAL A 329 -12.39 -1.05 16.63
N ASP A 330 -13.08 0.04 16.97
CA ASP A 330 -14.32 0.43 16.29
C ASP A 330 -14.07 0.75 14.82
N THR A 331 -12.94 1.40 14.51
CA THR A 331 -12.55 1.72 13.14
C THR A 331 -12.26 0.47 12.31
N ILE A 332 -11.51 -0.51 12.84
CA ILE A 332 -11.22 -1.72 12.06
C ILE A 332 -12.47 -2.59 11.88
N LEU A 333 -13.35 -2.64 12.86
CA LEU A 333 -14.63 -3.34 12.74
C LEU A 333 -15.54 -2.68 11.70
N ASP A 334 -15.61 -1.34 11.66
CA ASP A 334 -16.37 -0.59 10.65
C ASP A 334 -15.81 -0.82 9.23
N ILE A 335 -14.49 -0.77 9.05
CA ILE A 335 -13.84 -1.08 7.77
C ILE A 335 -14.19 -2.50 7.32
N GLN A 336 -14.03 -3.49 8.19
CA GLN A 336 -14.36 -4.89 7.88
C GLN A 336 -15.86 -5.05 7.59
N GLY A 337 -16.73 -4.38 8.32
CA GLY A 337 -18.18 -4.37 8.13
C GLY A 337 -18.58 -3.78 6.77
N GLY A 338 -17.97 -2.67 6.38
CA GLY A 338 -18.20 -2.03 5.08
C GLY A 338 -17.78 -2.90 3.91
N ILE A 339 -16.61 -3.56 3.99
CA ILE A 339 -16.15 -4.50 2.96
C ILE A 339 -17.12 -5.68 2.85
N ARG A 340 -17.56 -6.28 3.97
CA ARG A 340 -18.56 -7.36 3.96
C ARG A 340 -19.88 -6.90 3.32
N SER A 341 -20.31 -5.67 3.62
CA SER A 341 -21.50 -5.08 2.99
C SER A 341 -21.36 -5.01 1.49
N THR A 342 -20.25 -4.48 0.98
CA THR A 342 -19.98 -4.42 -0.45
C THR A 342 -20.01 -5.82 -1.08
N MET A 343 -19.35 -6.80 -0.44
CA MET A 343 -19.33 -8.18 -0.94
C MET A 343 -20.73 -8.77 -1.09
N THR A 344 -21.63 -8.53 -0.13
CA THR A 344 -23.02 -8.98 -0.25
C THR A 344 -23.78 -8.23 -1.34
N TYR A 345 -23.52 -6.93 -1.55
CA TYR A 345 -24.14 -6.15 -2.63
C TYR A 345 -23.73 -6.59 -4.03
N ILE A 346 -22.52 -7.14 -4.20
CA ILE A 346 -22.00 -7.54 -5.52
C ILE A 346 -21.96 -9.06 -5.73
N GLY A 347 -22.36 -9.86 -4.73
CA GLY A 347 -22.36 -11.33 -4.79
C GLY A 347 -20.96 -11.95 -4.69
N ALA A 348 -19.98 -11.28 -4.07
CA ALA A 348 -18.65 -11.83 -3.84
C ALA A 348 -18.59 -12.63 -2.55
N LYS A 349 -18.22 -13.92 -2.60
CA LYS A 349 -18.11 -14.78 -1.42
C LYS A 349 -16.82 -14.56 -0.63
N LYS A 350 -15.74 -14.32 -1.32
CA LYS A 350 -14.40 -14.11 -0.76
C LYS A 350 -13.85 -12.79 -1.26
N ILE A 351 -12.99 -12.17 -0.47
CA ILE A 351 -12.39 -10.88 -0.84
C ILE A 351 -11.67 -10.93 -2.20
N LYS A 352 -11.03 -12.06 -2.55
CA LYS A 352 -10.38 -12.27 -3.85
C LYS A 352 -11.32 -12.26 -5.04
N ASP A 353 -12.63 -12.40 -4.81
CA ASP A 353 -13.63 -12.44 -5.88
C ASP A 353 -14.18 -11.04 -6.18
N ILE A 354 -13.93 -10.05 -5.32
CA ILE A 354 -14.41 -8.68 -5.47
C ILE A 354 -14.08 -8.10 -6.86
N PRO A 355 -12.85 -8.21 -7.41
CA PRO A 355 -12.56 -7.64 -8.74
C PRO A 355 -13.45 -8.21 -9.85
N LYS A 356 -13.73 -9.53 -9.82
CA LYS A 356 -14.57 -10.22 -10.81
C LYS A 356 -16.04 -9.84 -10.69
N CYS A 357 -16.48 -9.49 -9.48
CA CYS A 357 -17.85 -9.09 -9.19
C CYS A 357 -18.09 -7.59 -9.36
N THR A 358 -17.02 -6.78 -9.41
CA THR A 358 -17.13 -5.33 -9.48
C THR A 358 -17.45 -4.84 -10.89
N THR A 359 -18.32 -3.84 -10.95
CA THR A 359 -18.52 -2.97 -12.10
C THR A 359 -18.57 -1.55 -11.58
N PHE A 360 -17.69 -0.68 -12.10
CA PHE A 360 -17.68 0.72 -11.74
C PHE A 360 -18.58 1.55 -12.66
N ALA A 361 -19.37 2.44 -12.06
CA ALA A 361 -19.98 3.56 -12.74
C ALA A 361 -19.13 4.80 -12.52
N ARG A 362 -18.74 5.49 -13.59
CA ARG A 362 -18.13 6.80 -13.49
C ARG A 362 -19.18 7.82 -13.07
N VAL A 363 -18.90 8.64 -12.06
CA VAL A 363 -19.82 9.61 -11.50
C VAL A 363 -19.17 10.99 -11.41
N ASN A 364 -19.98 12.04 -11.50
CA ASN A 364 -19.55 13.34 -11.04
C ASN A 364 -19.51 13.31 -9.52
N ARG A 365 -18.64 14.11 -8.88
CA ARG A 365 -18.56 14.19 -7.41
C ARG A 365 -19.96 14.45 -6.83
N GLN A 366 -20.57 13.38 -6.33
CA GLN A 366 -21.81 13.45 -5.57
C GLN A 366 -21.45 13.20 -4.12
N LEU A 367 -21.15 14.29 -3.41
CA LEU A 367 -21.19 14.27 -1.97
C LEU A 367 -22.65 14.49 -1.58
N ASN A 368 -23.25 13.53 -0.89
CA ASN A 368 -24.51 13.76 -0.23
C ASN A 368 -24.24 14.68 0.98
N GLN A 369 -24.31 15.99 0.74
CA GLN A 369 -23.97 17.01 1.74
C GLN A 369 -25.18 17.46 2.57
N ILE A 370 -26.34 16.82 2.41
CA ILE A 370 -27.58 17.24 3.09
C ILE A 370 -27.43 17.25 4.61
N TYR A 371 -26.55 16.42 5.14
CA TYR A 371 -26.30 16.26 6.58
C TYR A 371 -24.90 16.70 7.03
N ASN A 372 -24.10 17.29 6.15
CA ASN A 372 -22.79 17.83 6.53
C ASN A 372 -22.97 18.99 7.54
N GLY A 373 -22.74 18.71 8.79
CA GLY A 373 -22.88 19.64 9.90
C GLY A 373 -23.80 19.17 11.05
N ASN A 374 -24.52 18.05 10.84
CA ASN A 374 -25.42 17.47 11.85
C ASN A 374 -24.97 16.07 12.31
N GLU A 375 -23.72 15.69 12.09
CA GLU A 375 -23.16 14.49 12.71
C GLU A 375 -22.98 14.73 14.21
N ILE A 376 -23.76 14.00 15.01
CA ILE A 376 -23.80 14.06 16.49
C ILE A 376 -22.55 13.37 17.05
#